data_2c237c13c61b17f5c1766d8f1c12c223
#
_entry.id   2c237c13c61b17f5c1766d8f1c12c223
#
_cell.length_a   1.000
_cell.length_b   1.000
_cell.length_c   1.000
_cell.angle_alpha   90.00
_cell.angle_beta   90.00
_cell.angle_gamma   90.00
#
_symmetry.space_group_name_H-M   'P 1'
#
loop_
_entity.id
_entity.type
_entity.pdbx_description
1 polymer ?
#
loop_
_entity_poly.entity_id
_entity_poly.type
_entity_poly.pdbx_seq_one_letter_code
_entity_poly.pdbx_strand_id
1 'polypeptide(L)'
;MKMFKQAVLLAGIVTAGAVSAQNSQMTNMLKVGANVGLAVPADNASASLGVDVAYQNLITPGFGLGIATGYTHYFGKDNNGINNNDVGVIPVAALLRVYPKQTGFYFGADLGYGFLVGNDKVASNSTVDRPDGGFYLKPEIGYHNKDWNFFVQYQKVFTGDDGKIGGQDYNVGNIGVGFSYNIPLGK
;
A
#
# COMPACT_ATOMS: atom_id res chain seq x y z
N MET A 1 3.77 24.76 1.43
CA MET A 1 2.51 25.25 0.87
C MET A 1 2.15 24.70 -0.52
N LYS A 2 3.09 24.46 -1.44
CA LYS A 2 2.78 23.87 -2.78
C LYS A 2 2.27 22.42 -2.70
N MET A 3 2.85 21.58 -1.86
CA MET A 3 2.45 20.16 -1.70
C MET A 3 1.03 19.99 -1.12
N PHE A 4 0.61 20.87 -0.20
CA PHE A 4 -0.74 20.83 0.37
C PHE A 4 -1.82 21.15 -0.67
N LYS A 5 -1.54 22.09 -1.61
CA LYS A 5 -2.46 22.40 -2.72
C LYS A 5 -2.60 21.25 -3.72
N GLN A 6 -1.54 20.47 -3.96
CA GLN A 6 -1.57 19.30 -4.84
C GLN A 6 -2.34 18.13 -4.23
N ALA A 7 -2.21 17.91 -2.90
CA ALA A 7 -2.99 16.89 -2.19
C ALA A 7 -4.50 17.22 -2.18
N VAL A 8 -4.87 18.50 -2.00
CA VAL A 8 -6.28 18.96 -2.06
C VAL A 8 -6.84 18.84 -3.49
N LEU A 9 -6.01 19.05 -4.53
CA LEU A 9 -6.44 18.89 -5.93
C LEU A 9 -6.70 17.41 -6.26
N LEU A 10 -5.85 16.50 -5.77
CA LEU A 10 -6.05 15.04 -5.93
C LEU A 10 -7.34 14.58 -5.22
N ALA A 11 -7.58 15.05 -3.99
CA ALA A 11 -8.80 14.75 -3.25
C ALA A 11 -10.06 15.30 -3.95
N GLY A 12 -9.96 16.47 -4.59
CA GLY A 12 -11.08 17.09 -5.34
C GLY A 12 -11.45 16.33 -6.62
N ILE A 13 -10.49 15.70 -7.31
CA ILE A 13 -10.75 14.91 -8.52
C ILE A 13 -11.47 13.60 -8.16
N VAL A 14 -11.14 12.99 -7.02
CA VAL A 14 -11.77 11.75 -6.53
C VAL A 14 -13.25 11.96 -6.18
N THR A 15 -13.62 13.13 -5.64
CA THR A 15 -15.02 13.43 -5.27
C THR A 15 -15.92 13.75 -6.46
N ALA A 16 -15.37 14.29 -7.56
CA ALA A 16 -16.15 14.61 -8.76
C ALA A 16 -16.59 13.39 -9.57
N GLY A 17 -15.84 12.26 -9.49
CA GLY A 17 -16.20 11.01 -10.18
C GLY A 17 -17.30 10.19 -9.50
N ALA A 18 -17.60 10.46 -8.22
CA ALA A 18 -18.51 9.63 -7.42
C ALA A 18 -20.01 9.87 -7.73
N VAL A 19 -20.38 10.92 -8.48
CA VAL A 19 -21.79 11.34 -8.64
C VAL A 19 -22.52 10.65 -9.81
N SER A 20 -21.82 9.94 -10.70
CA SER A 20 -22.42 9.48 -11.97
C SER A 20 -22.77 7.99 -12.07
N ALA A 21 -22.61 7.18 -10.99
CA ALA A 21 -22.60 5.72 -11.13
C ALA A 21 -23.67 4.99 -10.31
N GLN A 22 -24.90 5.47 -10.25
CA GLN A 22 -25.91 4.88 -9.38
C GLN A 22 -26.61 3.58 -9.89
N ASN A 23 -26.29 3.04 -11.09
CA ASN A 23 -27.08 1.90 -11.62
C ASN A 23 -26.35 0.84 -12.47
N SER A 24 -25.02 0.72 -12.44
CA SER A 24 -24.32 -0.35 -13.17
C SER A 24 -23.74 -1.39 -12.21
N GLN A 25 -23.80 -2.68 -12.61
CA GLN A 25 -22.96 -3.70 -11.98
C GLN A 25 -21.53 -3.18 -12.01
N MET A 26 -20.91 -3.02 -10.84
CA MET A 26 -19.55 -2.51 -10.71
C MET A 26 -18.54 -3.54 -11.19
N THR A 27 -18.38 -3.69 -12.52
CA THR A 27 -17.34 -4.55 -13.09
C THR A 27 -15.98 -3.88 -13.08
N ASN A 28 -15.94 -2.55 -13.31
CA ASN A 28 -14.74 -1.73 -13.29
C ASN A 28 -14.82 -0.73 -12.14
N MET A 29 -13.77 -0.65 -11.34
CA MET A 29 -13.73 0.26 -10.21
C MET A 29 -12.34 0.80 -9.94
N LEU A 30 -12.29 2.06 -9.52
CA LEU A 30 -11.13 2.64 -8.88
C LEU A 30 -11.30 2.51 -7.36
N LYS A 31 -10.30 1.95 -6.68
CA LYS A 31 -10.26 1.83 -5.23
C LYS A 31 -9.31 2.89 -4.69
N VAL A 32 -9.76 3.66 -3.72
CA VAL A 32 -8.93 4.65 -3.03
C VAL A 32 -9.05 4.42 -1.54
N GLY A 33 -7.94 4.32 -0.86
CA GLY A 33 -7.92 3.94 0.54
C GLY A 33 -6.78 4.51 1.35
N ALA A 34 -6.79 4.17 2.63
CA ALA A 34 -5.72 4.48 3.55
C ALA A 34 -5.48 3.29 4.48
N ASN A 35 -4.26 3.18 4.98
CA ASN A 35 -3.87 2.14 5.91
C ASN A 35 -2.90 2.65 6.97
N VAL A 36 -2.89 1.99 8.11
CA VAL A 36 -1.91 2.19 9.19
C VAL A 36 -1.40 0.83 9.65
N GLY A 37 -0.15 0.76 10.06
CA GLY A 37 0.44 -0.50 10.47
C GLY A 37 1.61 -0.34 11.44
N LEU A 38 1.99 -1.46 12.02
CA LEU A 38 3.22 -1.60 12.80
C LEU A 38 4.26 -2.29 11.92
N ALA A 39 5.50 -1.80 11.97
CA ALA A 39 6.59 -2.40 11.21
C ALA A 39 6.88 -3.83 11.67
N VAL A 40 7.09 -4.75 10.73
CA VAL A 40 7.40 -6.16 10.99
C VAL A 40 8.43 -6.67 9.97
N PRO A 41 9.65 -7.06 10.41
CA PRO A 41 10.24 -6.85 11.75
C PRO A 41 10.38 -5.37 12.10
N ALA A 42 10.38 -5.03 13.39
CA ALA A 42 10.48 -3.67 13.90
C ALA A 42 11.95 -3.27 14.18
N ASP A 43 12.88 -3.64 13.29
CA ASP A 43 14.32 -3.39 13.48
C ASP A 43 14.69 -1.97 13.09
N ASN A 44 14.23 -1.49 11.95
CA ASN A 44 14.57 -0.18 11.40
C ASN A 44 13.40 0.80 11.28
N ALA A 45 12.17 0.33 11.51
CA ALA A 45 10.97 1.19 11.55
C ALA A 45 10.05 0.78 12.70
N SER A 46 9.18 1.69 13.14
CA SER A 46 8.22 1.46 14.23
C SER A 46 6.80 1.25 13.71
N ALA A 47 6.34 2.14 12.85
CA ALA A 47 4.98 2.18 12.35
C ALA A 47 4.97 2.62 10.89
N SER A 48 3.80 2.52 10.26
CA SER A 48 3.59 3.00 8.90
C SER A 48 2.22 3.66 8.75
N LEU A 49 2.15 4.60 7.79
CA LEU A 49 0.92 5.25 7.34
C LEU A 49 0.93 5.27 5.82
N GLY A 50 -0.16 4.83 5.19
CA GLY A 50 -0.22 4.74 3.73
C GLY A 50 -1.53 5.19 3.11
N VAL A 51 -1.45 5.49 1.81
CA VAL A 51 -2.58 5.68 0.92
C VAL A 51 -2.47 4.70 -0.23
N ASP A 52 -3.58 4.09 -0.59
CA ASP A 52 -3.68 3.08 -1.65
C ASP A 52 -4.56 3.59 -2.79
N VAL A 53 -4.15 3.32 -4.01
CA VAL A 53 -4.93 3.54 -5.22
C VAL A 53 -4.85 2.28 -6.07
N ALA A 54 -5.98 1.75 -6.51
CA ALA A 54 -5.97 0.59 -7.38
C ALA A 54 -7.11 0.64 -8.40
N TYR A 55 -6.82 0.20 -9.61
CA TYR A 55 -7.84 -0.13 -10.60
C TYR A 55 -8.13 -1.62 -10.52
N GLN A 56 -9.39 -1.99 -10.45
CA GLN A 56 -9.85 -3.39 -10.43
C GLN A 56 -10.95 -3.61 -11.45
N ASN A 57 -10.80 -4.67 -12.23
CA ASN A 57 -11.86 -5.24 -13.06
C ASN A 57 -12.33 -6.57 -12.46
N LEU A 58 -13.63 -6.78 -12.33
CA LEU A 58 -14.23 -8.07 -11.97
C LEU A 58 -14.35 -8.93 -13.23
N ILE A 59 -13.43 -9.88 -13.38
CA ILE A 59 -13.45 -10.88 -14.47
C ILE A 59 -14.66 -11.81 -14.32
N THR A 60 -14.99 -12.14 -13.09
CA THR A 60 -16.23 -12.82 -12.69
C THR A 60 -16.79 -12.14 -11.44
N PRO A 61 -18.05 -12.40 -11.04
CA PRO A 61 -18.60 -11.84 -9.79
C PRO A 61 -17.77 -12.14 -8.54
N GLY A 62 -16.97 -13.21 -8.57
CA GLY A 62 -16.15 -13.66 -7.44
C GLY A 62 -14.66 -13.43 -7.60
N PHE A 63 -14.20 -12.88 -8.74
CA PHE A 63 -12.76 -12.73 -9.01
C PHE A 63 -12.43 -11.40 -9.69
N GLY A 64 -11.55 -10.63 -9.05
CA GLY A 64 -11.06 -9.35 -9.53
C GLY A 64 -9.57 -9.38 -9.84
N LEU A 65 -9.21 -8.77 -10.97
CA LEU A 65 -7.85 -8.50 -11.39
C LEU A 65 -7.66 -6.99 -11.57
N GLY A 66 -6.42 -6.52 -11.39
CA GLY A 66 -6.13 -5.11 -11.59
C GLY A 66 -4.69 -4.74 -11.36
N ILE A 67 -4.48 -3.47 -11.17
CA ILE A 67 -3.19 -2.88 -10.81
C ILE A 67 -3.35 -2.04 -9.55
N ALA A 68 -2.35 -2.08 -8.69
CA ALA A 68 -2.31 -1.34 -7.44
C ALA A 68 -1.04 -0.50 -7.36
N THR A 69 -1.19 0.69 -6.80
CA THR A 69 -0.11 1.60 -6.44
C THR A 69 -0.49 2.38 -5.19
N GLY A 70 0.38 3.26 -4.72
CA GLY A 70 0.11 4.08 -3.55
C GLY A 70 1.40 4.65 -2.99
N TYR A 71 1.34 5.05 -1.73
CA TYR A 71 2.49 5.49 -0.97
C TYR A 71 2.33 5.06 0.49
N THR A 72 3.32 4.37 1.02
CA THR A 72 3.37 4.03 2.44
C THR A 72 4.64 4.62 3.06
N HIS A 73 4.48 5.46 4.05
CA HIS A 73 5.56 6.03 4.85
C HIS A 73 5.83 5.15 6.06
N TYR A 74 7.08 4.77 6.26
CA TYR A 74 7.58 4.05 7.41
C TYR A 74 8.39 5.00 8.29
N PHE A 75 8.01 5.10 9.55
CA PHE A 75 8.68 5.94 10.55
C PHE A 75 9.91 5.21 11.09
N GLY A 76 11.09 5.74 10.79
CA GLY A 76 12.37 5.21 11.24
C GLY A 76 12.43 5.08 12.76
N LYS A 77 13.20 4.12 13.23
CA LYS A 77 13.37 3.84 14.66
C LYS A 77 14.83 3.63 14.97
N ASP A 78 15.30 4.30 16.02
CA ASP A 78 16.64 4.05 16.56
C ASP A 78 16.70 2.66 17.19
N ASN A 79 17.69 1.88 16.78
CA ASN A 79 17.88 0.50 17.25
C ASN A 79 19.37 0.16 17.29
N ASN A 80 19.84 -0.36 18.45
CA ASN A 80 21.23 -0.81 18.64
C ASN A 80 22.30 0.21 18.22
N GLY A 81 22.06 1.50 18.44
CA GLY A 81 22.97 2.59 18.05
C GLY A 81 22.93 2.96 16.56
N ILE A 82 22.00 2.41 15.79
CA ILE A 82 21.70 2.76 14.40
C ILE A 82 20.51 3.71 14.40
N ASN A 83 20.68 4.94 13.87
CA ASN A 83 19.63 5.94 13.79
C ASN A 83 18.95 5.83 12.43
N ASN A 84 18.03 4.87 12.30
CA ASN A 84 17.37 4.55 11.03
C ASN A 84 16.54 5.71 10.52
N ASN A 85 16.69 6.02 9.22
CA ASN A 85 15.92 7.05 8.54
C ASN A 85 14.51 6.56 8.19
N ASP A 86 13.59 7.51 8.05
CA ASP A 86 12.28 7.26 7.45
C ASP A 86 12.43 6.78 6.02
N VAL A 87 11.53 5.90 5.57
CA VAL A 87 11.49 5.40 4.21
C VAL A 87 10.06 5.36 3.67
N GLY A 88 9.90 5.80 2.43
CA GLY A 88 8.65 5.65 1.66
C GLY A 88 8.68 4.45 0.74
N VAL A 89 7.53 3.83 0.53
CA VAL A 89 7.33 2.75 -0.45
C VAL A 89 6.29 3.18 -1.47
N ILE A 90 6.65 3.10 -2.75
CA ILE A 90 5.73 3.29 -3.88
C ILE A 90 5.63 1.96 -4.63
N PRO A 91 4.57 1.16 -4.43
CA PRO A 91 4.39 -0.10 -5.14
C PRO A 91 3.86 0.11 -6.55
N VAL A 92 4.26 -0.76 -7.47
CA VAL A 92 3.59 -1.03 -8.74
C VAL A 92 3.34 -2.53 -8.78
N ALA A 93 2.08 -2.94 -8.66
CA ALA A 93 1.73 -4.33 -8.41
C ALA A 93 0.50 -4.77 -9.21
N ALA A 94 0.45 -6.06 -9.56
CA ALA A 94 -0.77 -6.73 -9.98
C ALA A 94 -1.67 -6.95 -8.75
N LEU A 95 -2.94 -6.62 -8.88
CA LEU A 95 -3.96 -6.81 -7.86
C LEU A 95 -4.77 -8.06 -8.16
N LEU A 96 -4.92 -8.91 -7.16
CA LEU A 96 -5.74 -10.12 -7.17
C LEU A 96 -6.74 -10.06 -6.01
N ARG A 97 -8.04 -10.28 -6.28
CA ARG A 97 -9.07 -10.31 -5.24
C ARG A 97 -10.04 -11.46 -5.49
N VAL A 98 -10.36 -12.19 -4.43
CA VAL A 98 -11.35 -13.29 -4.44
C VAL A 98 -12.49 -12.92 -3.50
N TYR A 99 -13.68 -12.87 -4.05
CA TYR A 99 -14.93 -12.52 -3.37
C TYR A 99 -15.87 -13.72 -3.35
N PRO A 100 -15.92 -14.51 -2.27
CA PRO A 100 -16.84 -15.67 -2.18
C PRO A 100 -18.31 -15.28 -2.24
N LYS A 101 -18.64 -14.06 -1.86
CA LYS A 101 -19.99 -13.48 -1.86
C LYS A 101 -19.98 -12.05 -2.35
N GLN A 102 -21.13 -11.52 -2.76
CA GLN A 102 -21.29 -10.11 -3.18
C GLN A 102 -21.05 -9.11 -2.04
N THR A 103 -21.24 -9.54 -0.80
CA THR A 103 -20.92 -8.80 0.42
C THR A 103 -20.40 -9.80 1.44
N GLY A 104 -19.34 -9.50 2.13
CA GLY A 104 -18.75 -10.37 3.13
C GLY A 104 -17.23 -10.39 3.10
N PHE A 105 -16.67 -11.48 3.58
CA PHE A 105 -15.22 -11.67 3.58
C PHE A 105 -14.67 -11.80 2.16
N TYR A 106 -13.47 -11.27 1.96
CA TYR A 106 -12.67 -11.44 0.74
C TYR A 106 -11.21 -11.69 1.08
N PHE A 107 -10.50 -12.23 0.12
CA PHE A 107 -9.06 -12.45 0.17
C PHE A 107 -8.40 -11.71 -0.98
N GLY A 108 -7.22 -11.14 -0.72
CA GLY A 108 -6.49 -10.42 -1.75
C GLY A 108 -4.99 -10.58 -1.62
N ALA A 109 -4.31 -10.31 -2.74
CA ALA A 109 -2.87 -10.15 -2.76
C ALA A 109 -2.50 -9.12 -3.84
N ASP A 110 -1.54 -8.26 -3.53
CA ASP A 110 -0.87 -7.41 -4.50
C ASP A 110 0.57 -7.91 -4.64
N LEU A 111 1.01 -8.14 -5.87
CA LEU A 111 2.31 -8.73 -6.23
C LEU A 111 2.99 -7.84 -7.26
N GLY A 112 4.23 -7.42 -7.01
CA GLY A 112 4.92 -6.54 -7.94
C GLY A 112 6.28 -6.09 -7.46
N TYR A 113 6.59 -4.81 -7.68
CA TYR A 113 7.81 -4.17 -7.26
C TYR A 113 7.50 -2.96 -6.38
N GLY A 114 8.18 -2.83 -5.25
CA GLY A 114 8.10 -1.68 -4.35
C GLY A 114 9.36 -0.82 -4.49
N PHE A 115 9.18 0.39 -5.02
CA PHE A 115 10.25 1.40 -5.06
C PHE A 115 10.39 2.02 -3.69
N LEU A 116 11.62 2.06 -3.17
CA LEU A 116 11.94 2.75 -1.94
C LEU A 116 12.37 4.19 -2.24
N VAL A 117 11.83 5.13 -1.47
CA VAL A 117 12.11 6.57 -1.63
C VAL A 117 12.37 7.20 -0.26
N GLY A 118 13.11 8.31 -0.23
CA GLY A 118 13.48 9.01 1.00
C GLY A 118 14.97 9.33 1.02
N ASN A 119 15.59 9.30 2.21
CA ASN A 119 17.02 9.52 2.37
C ASN A 119 17.85 8.52 1.56
N ASP A 120 18.98 8.96 1.01
CA ASP A 120 19.90 8.10 0.25
C ASP A 120 20.57 7.04 1.14
N LYS A 121 20.66 7.30 2.44
CA LYS A 121 21.26 6.37 3.42
C LYS A 121 20.18 5.72 4.27
N VAL A 122 20.41 4.46 4.66
CA VAL A 122 19.50 3.68 5.53
C VAL A 122 19.41 4.26 6.94
N ALA A 123 20.48 4.90 7.42
CA ALA A 123 20.53 5.54 8.73
C ALA A 123 21.36 6.83 8.67
N SER A 124 21.04 7.81 9.52
CA SER A 124 21.71 9.11 9.57
C SER A 124 23.18 9.02 10.04
N ASN A 125 23.50 7.98 10.78
CA ASN A 125 24.86 7.68 11.29
C ASN A 125 25.53 6.51 10.53
N SER A 126 25.12 6.23 9.29
CA SER A 126 25.68 5.18 8.44
C SER A 126 26.02 5.70 7.05
N THR A 127 27.01 5.07 6.40
CA THR A 127 27.36 5.32 5.00
C THR A 127 26.71 4.36 4.04
N VAL A 128 25.93 3.38 4.55
CA VAL A 128 25.25 2.36 3.73
C VAL A 128 24.10 3.00 2.97
N ASP A 129 24.08 2.78 1.65
CA ASP A 129 23.03 3.29 0.78
C ASP A 129 21.70 2.54 1.01
N ARG A 130 20.61 3.29 0.89
CA ARG A 130 19.26 2.71 0.87
C ARG A 130 19.06 1.94 -0.43
N PRO A 131 18.50 0.71 -0.39
CA PRO A 131 18.11 -0.02 -1.60
C PRO A 131 17.11 0.78 -2.45
N ASP A 132 17.15 0.62 -3.77
CA ASP A 132 16.17 1.27 -4.67
C ASP A 132 14.77 0.66 -4.54
N GLY A 133 14.68 -0.60 -4.14
CA GLY A 133 13.42 -1.32 -3.97
C GLY A 133 13.60 -2.83 -3.99
N GLY A 134 12.50 -3.54 -4.23
CA GLY A 134 12.51 -4.99 -4.30
C GLY A 134 11.16 -5.60 -4.63
N PHE A 135 11.10 -6.94 -4.64
CA PHE A 135 9.85 -7.65 -4.81
C PHE A 135 8.85 -7.23 -3.72
N TYR A 136 7.66 -6.85 -4.16
CA TYR A 136 6.57 -6.38 -3.30
C TYR A 136 5.48 -7.44 -3.19
N LEU A 137 5.10 -7.72 -1.95
CA LEU A 137 3.99 -8.61 -1.60
C LEU A 137 3.09 -7.95 -0.56
N LYS A 138 1.78 -7.92 -0.82
CA LYS A 138 0.77 -7.42 0.11
C LYS A 138 -0.46 -8.35 0.12
N PRO A 139 -0.45 -9.47 0.86
CA PRO A 139 -1.66 -10.23 1.14
C PRO A 139 -2.58 -9.45 2.06
N GLU A 140 -3.89 -9.59 1.84
CA GLU A 140 -4.92 -9.00 2.69
C GLU A 140 -6.13 -9.94 2.84
N ILE A 141 -6.78 -9.83 3.98
CA ILE A 141 -8.10 -10.39 4.24
C ILE A 141 -8.99 -9.27 4.76
N GLY A 142 -10.20 -9.19 4.25
CA GLY A 142 -11.09 -8.10 4.63
C GLY A 142 -12.56 -8.44 4.51
N TYR A 143 -13.35 -7.46 4.87
CA TYR A 143 -14.79 -7.44 4.67
C TYR A 143 -15.15 -6.34 3.68
N HIS A 144 -15.97 -6.67 2.69
CA HIS A 144 -16.41 -5.74 1.67
C HIS A 144 -17.93 -5.67 1.57
N ASN A 145 -18.40 -4.51 1.16
CA ASN A 145 -19.72 -4.31 0.60
C ASN A 145 -19.58 -3.62 -0.78
N LYS A 146 -20.68 -3.12 -1.31
CA LYS A 146 -20.68 -2.44 -2.62
C LYS A 146 -19.66 -1.28 -2.68
N ASP A 147 -19.59 -0.47 -1.61
CA ASP A 147 -18.89 0.81 -1.61
C ASP A 147 -17.55 0.75 -0.85
N TRP A 148 -17.47 -0.05 0.20
CA TRP A 148 -16.35 -0.07 1.14
C TRP A 148 -15.68 -1.43 1.27
N ASN A 149 -14.37 -1.39 1.49
CA ASN A 149 -13.58 -2.55 1.91
C ASN A 149 -12.83 -2.16 3.19
N PHE A 150 -12.86 -3.02 4.18
CA PHE A 150 -12.07 -2.92 5.41
C PHE A 150 -11.18 -4.16 5.49
N PHE A 151 -9.90 -3.99 5.74
CA PHE A 151 -8.96 -5.11 5.65
C PHE A 151 -7.87 -5.07 6.72
N VAL A 152 -7.35 -6.25 7.01
CA VAL A 152 -6.05 -6.49 7.64
C VAL A 152 -5.09 -6.88 6.53
N GLN A 153 -3.87 -6.35 6.57
CA GLN A 153 -2.85 -6.61 5.56
C GLN A 153 -1.50 -6.94 6.21
N TYR A 154 -0.70 -7.69 5.48
CA TYR A 154 0.74 -7.75 5.66
C TYR A 154 1.38 -7.18 4.39
N GLN A 155 2.31 -6.24 4.53
CA GLN A 155 3.04 -5.65 3.40
C GLN A 155 4.52 -5.89 3.58
N LYS A 156 5.22 -6.29 2.52
CA LYS A 156 6.67 -6.52 2.54
C LYS A 156 7.30 -6.14 1.22
N VAL A 157 8.43 -5.44 1.30
CA VAL A 157 9.40 -5.26 0.21
C VAL A 157 10.61 -6.13 0.54
N PHE A 158 10.98 -7.02 -0.37
CA PHE A 158 12.12 -7.91 -0.23
C PHE A 158 13.34 -7.27 -0.90
N THR A 159 14.23 -6.71 -0.11
CA THR A 159 15.43 -5.99 -0.57
C THR A 159 16.68 -6.87 -0.67
N GLY A 160 16.55 -8.15 -0.31
CA GLY A 160 17.69 -9.07 -0.24
C GLY A 160 18.67 -8.64 0.85
N ASP A 161 19.96 -8.69 0.54
CA ASP A 161 21.06 -8.27 1.44
C ASP A 161 21.39 -6.78 1.32
N ASP A 162 20.69 -6.03 0.45
CA ASP A 162 20.94 -4.62 0.24
C ASP A 162 20.48 -3.77 1.45
N GLY A 163 21.27 -2.76 1.79
CA GLY A 163 20.98 -1.85 2.90
C GLY A 163 21.34 -2.39 4.28
N LYS A 164 22.01 -3.54 4.35
CA LYS A 164 22.42 -4.19 5.60
C LYS A 164 23.51 -3.39 6.33
N ILE A 165 23.35 -3.20 7.66
CA ILE A 165 24.35 -2.59 8.53
C ILE A 165 24.83 -3.64 9.51
N GLY A 166 26.07 -4.10 9.36
CA GLY A 166 26.63 -5.16 10.20
C GLY A 166 25.79 -6.43 10.13
N GLY A 167 25.21 -6.85 11.26
CA GLY A 167 24.31 -8.00 11.34
C GLY A 167 22.81 -7.68 11.21
N GLN A 168 22.44 -6.40 11.06
CA GLN A 168 21.04 -5.97 10.96
C GLN A 168 20.62 -5.86 9.48
N ASP A 169 19.64 -6.68 9.09
CA ASP A 169 19.02 -6.62 7.77
C ASP A 169 18.15 -5.37 7.64
N TYR A 170 18.09 -4.81 6.43
CA TYR A 170 17.19 -3.71 6.12
C TYR A 170 15.80 -4.24 5.77
N ASN A 171 14.86 -4.10 6.70
CA ASN A 171 13.52 -4.65 6.57
C ASN A 171 12.48 -3.55 6.34
N VAL A 172 11.70 -3.68 5.26
CA VAL A 172 10.58 -2.77 4.95
C VAL A 172 9.31 -3.60 4.81
N GLY A 173 8.55 -3.64 5.90
CA GLY A 173 7.30 -4.38 5.97
C GLY A 173 6.45 -3.96 7.15
N ASN A 174 5.15 -4.24 7.09
CA ASN A 174 4.21 -3.98 8.18
C ASN A 174 3.10 -5.03 8.23
N ILE A 175 2.50 -5.13 9.41
CA ILE A 175 1.16 -5.67 9.59
C ILE A 175 0.24 -4.51 9.96
N GLY A 176 -0.91 -4.39 9.32
CA GLY A 176 -1.76 -3.22 9.50
C GLY A 176 -3.21 -3.45 9.16
N VAL A 177 -3.99 -2.40 9.37
CA VAL A 177 -5.41 -2.32 9.00
C VAL A 177 -5.63 -1.17 8.04
N GLY A 178 -6.62 -1.30 7.19
CA GLY A 178 -6.95 -0.25 6.25
C GLY A 178 -8.39 -0.32 5.79
N PHE A 179 -8.76 0.67 5.03
CA PHE A 179 -10.04 0.74 4.32
C PHE A 179 -9.84 1.31 2.93
N SER A 180 -10.74 0.97 2.01
CA SER A 180 -10.82 1.60 0.71
C SER A 180 -12.26 1.79 0.26
N TYR A 181 -12.48 2.84 -0.52
CA TYR A 181 -13.76 3.14 -1.16
C TYR A 181 -13.71 2.74 -2.63
N ASN A 182 -14.78 2.11 -3.11
CA ASN A 182 -14.93 1.69 -4.50
C ASN A 182 -15.64 2.77 -5.31
N ILE A 183 -14.95 3.37 -6.26
CA ILE A 183 -15.49 4.36 -7.20
C ILE A 183 -15.81 3.61 -8.51
N PRO A 184 -17.10 3.45 -8.87
CA PRO A 184 -17.47 2.77 -10.11
C PRO A 184 -17.01 3.57 -11.33
N LEU A 185 -16.39 2.89 -12.30
CA LEU A 185 -15.93 3.50 -13.54
C LEU A 185 -16.85 3.19 -14.75
N GLY A 186 -17.99 2.53 -14.50
CA GLY A 186 -18.90 2.11 -15.54
C GLY A 186 -18.52 0.76 -16.20
N LYS A 187 -19.17 0.46 -17.32
CA LYS A 187 -18.89 -0.74 -18.12
C LYS A 187 -17.77 -0.47 -19.10
#